data_75822fac068c421bf607988e2df1636a
#
_entry.id   75822fac068c421bf607988e2df1636a
#
_cell.length_a   1.000
_cell.length_b   1.000
_cell.length_c   1.000
_cell.angle_alpha   90.00
_cell.angle_beta   90.00
_cell.angle_gamma   90.00
#
_symmetry.space_group_name_H-M   'P 1'
#
loop_
_entity.id
_entity.type
_entity.pdbx_description
1 polymer ?
#
loop_
_entity_poly.entity_id
_entity_poly.type
_entity_poly.pdbx_seq_one_letter_code
_entity_poly.pdbx_strand_id
1 'polypeptide(L)'
;MNAPQSRRFARFKSAKRSRQRLDCGGFSTAFLFELANQRFALQSNDMETNQAAEHLQVIRTLMERSALYRRALAPIMIFCGLVGIIAGISGWFLELDLTYNFIVFWTGAAAVALSGSFLLARRQALKDSEQFWSPPTRRITQALIPPLFIGCFLNLGLAYTADARFDSHIFLSVICWAWFYGCALCSAGFFVPRGIKLLGWIFIIAGCALFTYEINERLINDFSPNLMMGGLFGGLHLAYGIYLYFTEPRGNAS
;
A
#
# COMPACT_ATOMS: atom_id res chain seq x y z
N MET A 1 33.79 -13.32 2.23
CA MET A 1 35.05 -12.57 2.18
C MET A 1 34.70 -11.09 2.06
N ASN A 2 34.70 -10.38 3.18
CA ASN A 2 34.31 -8.97 3.28
C ASN A 2 35.57 -8.15 3.47
N ALA A 3 35.84 -7.21 2.57
CA ALA A 3 36.91 -6.23 2.72
C ALA A 3 36.37 -4.97 3.39
N PRO A 4 37.06 -4.41 4.42
CA PRO A 4 36.61 -3.18 5.08
C PRO A 4 37.10 -1.95 4.33
N GLN A 5 36.19 -1.02 4.07
CA GLN A 5 36.53 0.34 3.58
C GLN A 5 37.25 1.13 4.68
N SER A 6 38.53 1.39 4.46
CA SER A 6 39.34 2.26 5.32
C SER A 6 39.03 3.72 5.06
N ARG A 7 38.53 4.42 6.08
CA ARG A 7 38.40 5.87 6.11
C ARG A 7 39.80 6.50 6.22
N ARG A 8 40.28 7.17 5.20
CA ARG A 8 41.46 8.04 5.28
C ARG A 8 41.05 9.39 5.84
N PHE A 9 41.33 9.63 7.10
CA PHE A 9 41.35 10.97 7.68
C PHE A 9 42.66 11.65 7.25
N ALA A 10 42.55 12.68 6.40
CA ALA A 10 43.66 13.55 6.08
C ALA A 10 43.92 14.48 7.27
N ARG A 11 45.00 14.24 7.97
CA ARG A 11 45.51 15.07 9.09
C ARG A 11 46.27 16.25 8.50
N PHE A 12 45.65 17.44 8.43
CA PHE A 12 46.38 18.68 8.11
C PHE A 12 47.30 19.06 9.28
N LYS A 13 48.61 18.90 9.07
CA LYS A 13 49.64 19.44 9.96
C LYS A 13 49.79 20.94 9.68
N SER A 14 49.41 21.75 10.66
CA SER A 14 49.71 23.19 10.71
C SER A 14 51.19 23.38 10.88
N ALA A 15 51.85 23.94 9.86
CA ALA A 15 53.21 24.40 9.96
C ALA A 15 53.24 25.86 10.48
N LYS A 16 53.61 26.04 11.73
CA LYS A 16 53.84 27.30 12.39
C LYS A 16 55.17 27.88 11.85
N ARG A 17 55.14 28.91 11.03
CA ARG A 17 56.32 29.70 10.65
C ARG A 17 56.13 31.16 11.04
N SER A 18 56.72 31.52 12.15
CA SER A 18 56.87 32.91 12.61
C SER A 18 57.84 33.63 11.69
N ARG A 19 57.41 34.72 11.04
CA ARG A 19 58.27 35.83 10.62
C ARG A 19 57.52 37.11 10.87
N GLN A 20 57.96 37.82 11.92
CA GLN A 20 57.64 39.21 12.15
C GLN A 20 58.25 40.04 11.00
N ARG A 21 57.40 40.67 10.23
CA ARG A 21 57.74 41.91 9.48
C ARG A 21 56.65 42.91 9.80
N LEU A 22 57.06 44.01 10.39
CA LEU A 22 56.27 45.22 10.52
C LEU A 22 56.04 45.78 9.12
N ASP A 23 54.79 45.72 8.64
CA ASP A 23 54.38 46.45 7.47
C ASP A 23 53.05 47.16 7.76
N CYS A 24 53.09 48.49 7.60
CA CYS A 24 51.95 49.38 7.79
C CYS A 24 50.78 49.17 6.78
N GLY A 25 50.71 48.04 6.09
CA GLY A 25 49.61 47.63 5.21
C GLY A 25 48.69 46.59 5.81
N GLY A 26 48.96 46.04 7.01
CA GLY A 26 48.28 44.87 7.56
C GLY A 26 46.85 45.09 8.05
N PHE A 27 46.43 46.31 8.26
CA PHE A 27 45.07 46.60 8.75
C PHE A 27 43.98 46.44 7.64
N SER A 28 44.33 46.74 6.41
CA SER A 28 43.37 46.64 5.30
C SER A 28 43.15 45.20 4.84
N THR A 29 44.19 44.35 4.84
CA THR A 29 44.11 42.95 4.43
C THR A 29 43.41 42.05 5.46
N ALA A 30 43.64 42.30 6.75
CA ALA A 30 42.95 41.59 7.81
C ALA A 30 41.46 41.90 7.83
N PHE A 31 41.08 43.14 7.62
CA PHE A 31 39.66 43.55 7.53
C PHE A 31 38.98 43.00 6.29
N LEU A 32 39.63 42.95 5.16
CA LEU A 32 39.08 42.35 3.92
C LEU A 32 38.95 40.83 4.07
N PHE A 33 39.86 40.15 4.78
CA PHE A 33 39.79 38.73 5.06
C PHE A 33 38.63 38.39 6.01
N GLU A 34 38.44 39.23 7.05
CA GLU A 34 37.31 39.09 7.98
C GLU A 34 35.96 39.26 7.27
N LEU A 35 35.82 40.28 6.41
CA LEU A 35 34.65 40.52 5.57
C LEU A 35 34.38 39.37 4.58
N ALA A 36 35.42 38.81 3.97
CA ALA A 36 35.31 37.68 3.07
C ALA A 36 34.85 36.42 3.83
N ASN A 37 35.40 36.20 5.05
CA ASN A 37 35.01 35.08 5.89
C ASN A 37 33.56 35.21 6.40
N GLN A 38 33.12 36.41 6.77
CA GLN A 38 31.73 36.68 7.16
C GLN A 38 30.77 36.46 5.97
N ARG A 39 31.14 36.94 4.77
CA ARG A 39 30.31 36.67 3.55
C ARG A 39 30.23 35.19 3.23
N PHE A 40 31.34 34.46 3.36
CA PHE A 40 31.36 33.02 3.14
C PHE A 40 30.50 32.25 4.18
N ALA A 41 30.56 32.66 5.46
CA ALA A 41 29.74 32.08 6.52
C ALA A 41 28.24 32.39 6.33
N LEU A 42 27.88 33.59 5.89
CA LEU A 42 26.50 33.95 5.56
C LEU A 42 25.98 33.15 4.35
N GLN A 43 26.80 33.03 3.31
CA GLN A 43 26.43 32.29 2.11
C GLN A 43 26.30 30.77 2.35
N SER A 44 27.14 30.19 3.23
CA SER A 44 27.01 28.79 3.64
C SER A 44 25.75 28.56 4.49
N ASN A 45 25.41 29.47 5.39
CA ASN A 45 24.21 29.42 6.20
C ASN A 45 22.93 29.54 5.36
N ASP A 46 22.94 30.45 4.35
CA ASP A 46 21.81 30.58 3.42
C ASP A 46 21.63 29.32 2.54
N MET A 47 22.73 28.67 2.18
CA MET A 47 22.67 27.41 1.40
C MET A 47 22.13 26.24 2.23
N GLU A 48 22.55 26.12 3.49
CA GLU A 48 22.02 25.10 4.41
C GLU A 48 20.54 25.33 4.74
N THR A 49 20.12 26.58 4.97
CA THR A 49 18.71 26.91 5.22
C THR A 49 17.83 26.65 4.01
N ASN A 50 18.30 26.94 2.80
CA ASN A 50 17.57 26.64 1.56
C ASN A 50 17.45 25.13 1.32
N GLN A 51 18.52 24.37 1.55
CA GLN A 51 18.46 22.89 1.47
C GLN A 51 17.51 22.30 2.51
N ALA A 52 17.53 22.80 3.75
CA ALA A 52 16.61 22.37 4.80
C ALA A 52 15.14 22.68 4.42
N ALA A 53 14.88 23.87 3.87
CA ALA A 53 13.56 24.25 3.38
C ALA A 53 13.09 23.37 2.21
N GLU A 54 13.98 23.02 1.27
CA GLU A 54 13.70 22.13 0.16
C GLU A 54 13.38 20.70 0.65
N HIS A 55 14.16 20.18 1.61
CA HIS A 55 13.88 18.88 2.24
C HIS A 55 12.56 18.86 2.97
N LEU A 56 12.20 19.93 3.71
CA LEU A 56 10.91 20.05 4.38
C LEU A 56 9.76 20.10 3.37
N GLN A 57 9.94 20.77 2.25
CA GLN A 57 8.95 20.86 1.19
C GLN A 57 8.73 19.50 0.50
N VAL A 58 9.81 18.73 0.29
CA VAL A 58 9.72 17.36 -0.22
C VAL A 58 9.00 16.45 0.78
N ILE A 59 9.34 16.52 2.07
CA ILE A 59 8.68 15.75 3.13
C ILE A 59 7.20 16.10 3.21
N ARG A 60 6.87 17.40 3.19
CA ARG A 60 5.48 17.88 3.20
C ARG A 60 4.71 17.37 1.99
N THR A 61 5.27 17.47 0.79
CA THR A 61 4.66 16.96 -0.43
C THR A 61 4.43 15.45 -0.39
N LEU A 62 5.38 14.69 0.18
CA LEU A 62 5.22 13.24 0.38
C LEU A 62 4.12 12.92 1.40
N MET A 63 4.01 13.71 2.48
CA MET A 63 2.96 13.56 3.48
C MET A 63 1.57 13.93 2.92
N GLU A 64 1.47 15.01 2.17
CA GLU A 64 0.23 15.44 1.51
C GLU A 64 -0.25 14.41 0.48
N ARG A 65 0.65 13.85 -0.33
CA ARG A 65 0.33 12.75 -1.27
C ARG A 65 -0.17 11.48 -0.56
N SER A 66 0.38 11.18 0.62
CA SER A 66 -0.10 10.03 1.41
C SER A 66 -1.50 10.27 2.00
N ALA A 67 -1.85 11.50 2.33
CA ALA A 67 -3.17 11.88 2.82
C ALA A 67 -4.22 11.80 1.71
N LEU A 68 -3.86 12.18 0.49
CA LEU A 68 -4.73 12.13 -0.69
C LEU A 68 -5.15 10.70 -1.05
N TYR A 69 -4.18 9.77 -1.00
CA TYR A 69 -4.44 8.36 -1.27
C TYR A 69 -5.41 7.73 -0.26
N ARG A 70 -5.41 8.19 1.00
CA ARG A 70 -6.39 7.77 2.01
C ARG A 70 -7.82 8.12 1.62
N ARG A 71 -8.07 9.33 1.11
CA ARG A 71 -9.43 9.79 0.73
C ARG A 71 -10.07 8.96 -0.38
N ALA A 72 -9.26 8.44 -1.31
CA ALA A 72 -9.75 7.56 -2.37
C ALA A 72 -10.09 6.16 -1.86
N LEU A 73 -9.47 5.72 -0.77
CA LEU A 73 -9.54 4.35 -0.29
C LEU A 73 -10.90 4.02 0.34
N ALA A 74 -11.49 4.93 1.12
CA ALA A 74 -12.77 4.72 1.79
C ALA A 74 -13.91 4.40 0.79
N PRO A 75 -14.17 5.19 -0.26
CA PRO A 75 -15.23 4.88 -1.22
C PRO A 75 -14.95 3.59 -2.02
N ILE A 76 -13.69 3.28 -2.30
CA ILE A 76 -13.31 2.02 -2.97
C ILE A 76 -13.64 0.82 -2.09
N MET A 77 -13.27 0.87 -0.80
CA MET A 77 -13.54 -0.21 0.14
C MET A 77 -15.03 -0.42 0.37
N ILE A 78 -15.82 0.66 0.49
CA ILE A 78 -17.28 0.59 0.60
C ILE A 78 -17.88 -0.04 -0.65
N PHE A 79 -17.44 0.38 -1.83
CA PHE A 79 -17.92 -0.16 -3.10
C PHE A 79 -17.61 -1.67 -3.21
N CYS A 80 -16.37 -2.08 -2.96
CA CYS A 80 -15.98 -3.49 -2.96
C CYS A 80 -16.79 -4.31 -1.93
N GLY A 81 -17.01 -3.72 -0.75
CA GLY A 81 -17.82 -4.33 0.29
C GLY A 81 -19.26 -4.57 -0.14
N LEU A 82 -19.90 -3.57 -0.74
CA LEU A 82 -21.27 -3.69 -1.26
C LEU A 82 -21.37 -4.73 -2.37
N VAL A 83 -20.44 -4.71 -3.34
CA VAL A 83 -20.39 -5.72 -4.42
C VAL A 83 -20.24 -7.11 -3.84
N GLY A 84 -19.36 -7.31 -2.85
CA GLY A 84 -19.14 -8.61 -2.21
C GLY A 84 -20.37 -9.10 -1.44
N ILE A 85 -21.08 -8.24 -0.69
CA ILE A 85 -22.31 -8.61 0.02
C ILE A 85 -23.42 -8.95 -0.96
N ILE A 86 -23.65 -8.13 -1.97
CA ILE A 86 -24.67 -8.37 -2.99
C ILE A 86 -24.37 -9.68 -3.71
N ALA A 87 -23.13 -9.94 -4.10
CA ALA A 87 -22.71 -11.19 -4.72
C ALA A 87 -22.95 -12.40 -3.79
N GLY A 88 -22.58 -12.29 -2.51
CA GLY A 88 -22.81 -13.38 -1.54
C GLY A 88 -24.28 -13.75 -1.40
N ILE A 89 -25.14 -12.75 -1.23
CA ILE A 89 -26.59 -12.93 -1.14
C ILE A 89 -27.16 -13.49 -2.45
N SER A 90 -26.76 -12.93 -3.60
CA SER A 90 -27.24 -13.40 -4.90
C SER A 90 -26.80 -14.83 -5.20
N GLY A 91 -25.53 -15.18 -4.88
CA GLY A 91 -25.01 -16.53 -5.09
C GLY A 91 -25.74 -17.57 -4.21
N TRP A 92 -26.12 -17.18 -2.98
CA TRP A 92 -26.93 -18.02 -2.11
C TRP A 92 -28.35 -18.23 -2.66
N PHE A 93 -29.02 -17.17 -3.09
CA PHE A 93 -30.38 -17.29 -3.68
C PHE A 93 -30.40 -18.06 -5.01
N LEU A 94 -29.31 -18.01 -5.77
CA LEU A 94 -29.19 -18.73 -7.04
C LEU A 94 -28.70 -20.17 -6.87
N GLU A 95 -28.47 -20.60 -5.64
CA GLU A 95 -27.97 -21.95 -5.29
C GLU A 95 -26.73 -22.34 -6.12
N LEU A 96 -25.75 -21.41 -6.21
CA LEU A 96 -24.52 -21.64 -6.99
C LEU A 96 -23.55 -22.53 -6.20
N ASP A 97 -23.93 -23.78 -5.97
CA ASP A 97 -23.20 -24.73 -5.17
C ASP A 97 -22.28 -25.66 -5.99
N LEU A 98 -22.29 -25.54 -7.31
CA LEU A 98 -21.33 -26.22 -8.18
C LEU A 98 -20.04 -25.41 -8.25
N THR A 99 -18.90 -26.07 -8.06
CA THR A 99 -17.56 -25.44 -8.03
C THR A 99 -17.32 -24.56 -9.25
N TYR A 100 -17.65 -25.02 -10.45
CA TYR A 100 -17.48 -24.25 -11.68
C TYR A 100 -18.35 -22.97 -11.67
N ASN A 101 -19.64 -23.08 -11.35
CA ASN A 101 -20.57 -21.95 -11.34
C ASN A 101 -20.18 -20.93 -10.27
N PHE A 102 -19.76 -21.39 -9.09
CA PHE A 102 -19.25 -20.57 -8.01
C PHE A 102 -18.02 -19.76 -8.45
N ILE A 103 -17.01 -20.43 -9.02
CA ILE A 103 -15.77 -19.77 -9.43
C ILE A 103 -16.03 -18.75 -10.55
N VAL A 104 -16.85 -19.08 -11.56
CA VAL A 104 -17.19 -18.17 -12.64
C VAL A 104 -17.94 -16.95 -12.12
N PHE A 105 -18.93 -17.16 -11.26
CA PHE A 105 -19.72 -16.10 -10.66
C PHE A 105 -18.86 -15.14 -9.82
N TRP A 106 -18.02 -15.66 -8.92
CA TRP A 106 -17.16 -14.85 -8.09
C TRP A 106 -16.01 -14.17 -8.85
N THR A 107 -15.53 -14.78 -9.93
CA THR A 107 -14.60 -14.14 -10.87
C THR A 107 -15.27 -12.94 -11.55
N GLY A 108 -16.53 -13.07 -11.94
CA GLY A 108 -17.34 -11.96 -12.46
C GLY A 108 -17.53 -10.84 -11.44
N ALA A 109 -17.88 -11.18 -10.20
CA ALA A 109 -18.01 -10.22 -9.10
C ALA A 109 -16.68 -9.49 -8.83
N ALA A 110 -15.56 -10.21 -8.83
CA ALA A 110 -14.23 -9.63 -8.69
C ALA A 110 -13.88 -8.67 -9.84
N ALA A 111 -14.24 -9.03 -11.08
CA ALA A 111 -14.05 -8.17 -12.25
C ALA A 111 -14.85 -6.85 -12.13
N VAL A 112 -16.09 -6.92 -11.64
CA VAL A 112 -16.92 -5.73 -11.35
C VAL A 112 -16.29 -4.89 -10.25
N ALA A 113 -15.85 -5.50 -9.14
CA ALA A 113 -15.21 -4.81 -8.03
C ALA A 113 -13.91 -4.11 -8.49
N LEU A 114 -13.04 -4.79 -9.26
CA LEU A 114 -11.81 -4.22 -9.79
C LEU A 114 -12.06 -3.08 -10.76
N SER A 115 -13.00 -3.25 -11.69
CA SER A 115 -13.35 -2.22 -12.67
C SER A 115 -13.92 -0.97 -12.00
N GLY A 116 -14.82 -1.15 -11.05
CA GLY A 116 -15.38 -0.05 -10.27
C GLY A 116 -14.35 0.65 -9.41
N SER A 117 -13.45 -0.10 -8.76
CA SER A 117 -12.33 0.45 -7.99
C SER A 117 -11.40 1.28 -8.86
N PHE A 118 -11.08 0.79 -10.06
CA PHE A 118 -10.28 1.53 -11.04
C PHE A 118 -10.96 2.84 -11.47
N LEU A 119 -12.26 2.80 -11.76
CA LEU A 119 -13.03 3.99 -12.13
C LEU A 119 -13.10 5.01 -10.99
N LEU A 120 -13.32 4.55 -9.76
CA LEU A 120 -13.35 5.42 -8.58
C LEU A 120 -11.98 6.05 -8.33
N ALA A 121 -10.91 5.27 -8.40
CA ALA A 121 -9.54 5.77 -8.24
C ALA A 121 -9.19 6.79 -9.33
N ARG A 122 -9.54 6.51 -10.60
CA ARG A 122 -9.33 7.43 -11.73
C ARG A 122 -10.14 8.72 -11.54
N ARG A 123 -11.40 8.61 -11.14
CA ARG A 123 -12.25 9.79 -10.88
C ARG A 123 -11.67 10.66 -9.78
N GLN A 124 -11.13 10.05 -8.73
CA GLN A 124 -10.51 10.80 -7.64
C GLN A 124 -9.22 11.49 -8.10
N ALA A 125 -8.35 10.80 -8.84
CA ALA A 125 -7.13 11.39 -9.39
C ALA A 125 -7.42 12.60 -10.31
N LEU A 126 -8.47 12.52 -11.14
CA LEU A 126 -8.91 13.64 -11.97
C LEU A 126 -9.41 14.84 -11.16
N LYS A 127 -10.15 14.61 -10.06
CA LYS A 127 -10.61 15.67 -9.17
C LYS A 127 -9.48 16.42 -8.50
N ASP A 128 -8.43 15.69 -8.14
CA ASP A 128 -7.28 16.23 -7.42
C ASP A 128 -6.18 16.73 -8.38
N SER A 129 -6.44 16.74 -9.70
CA SER A 129 -5.49 17.14 -10.77
C SER A 129 -4.16 16.37 -10.70
N GLU A 130 -4.19 15.13 -10.20
CA GLU A 130 -3.02 14.26 -10.09
C GLU A 130 -2.93 13.26 -11.23
N GLN A 131 -1.68 12.86 -11.55
CA GLN A 131 -1.45 11.78 -12.49
C GLN A 131 -1.92 10.45 -11.89
N PHE A 132 -2.93 9.83 -12.52
CA PHE A 132 -3.45 8.53 -12.09
C PHE A 132 -2.35 7.45 -11.98
N TRP A 133 -1.42 7.40 -12.95
CA TRP A 133 -0.32 6.44 -12.98
C TRP A 133 0.94 6.99 -12.29
N SER A 134 0.78 7.42 -11.05
CA SER A 134 1.89 7.94 -10.24
C SER A 134 2.84 6.80 -9.77
N PRO A 135 4.10 7.10 -9.41
CA PRO A 135 5.03 6.10 -8.90
C PRO A 135 4.50 5.27 -7.71
N PRO A 136 3.77 5.85 -6.73
CA PRO A 136 3.14 5.07 -5.66
C PRO A 136 2.10 4.09 -6.18
N THR A 137 1.21 4.51 -7.08
CA THR A 137 0.17 3.65 -7.68
C THR A 137 0.78 2.46 -8.38
N ARG A 138 1.84 2.69 -9.17
CA ARG A 138 2.56 1.62 -9.87
C ARG A 138 3.16 0.60 -8.91
N ARG A 139 3.78 1.03 -7.81
CA ARG A 139 4.35 0.12 -6.79
C ARG A 139 3.29 -0.74 -6.11
N ILE A 140 2.14 -0.14 -5.77
CA ILE A 140 1.02 -0.85 -5.17
C ILE A 140 0.48 -1.90 -6.13
N THR A 141 0.23 -1.53 -7.38
CA THR A 141 -0.25 -2.46 -8.41
C THR A 141 0.74 -3.61 -8.63
N GLN A 142 2.05 -3.32 -8.71
CA GLN A 142 3.09 -4.34 -8.84
C GLN A 142 3.14 -5.29 -7.64
N ALA A 143 2.85 -4.81 -6.44
CA ALA A 143 2.81 -5.65 -5.23
C ALA A 143 1.56 -6.53 -5.16
N LEU A 144 0.43 -6.07 -5.71
CA LEU A 144 -0.83 -6.82 -5.74
C LEU A 144 -0.86 -7.93 -6.80
N ILE A 145 -0.26 -7.70 -7.96
CA ILE A 145 -0.36 -8.60 -9.12
C ILE A 145 0.11 -10.03 -8.82
N PRO A 146 1.31 -10.31 -8.25
CA PRO A 146 1.79 -11.68 -8.13
C PRO A 146 0.88 -12.57 -7.27
N PRO A 147 0.46 -12.21 -6.05
CA PRO A 147 -0.44 -13.06 -5.26
C PRO A 147 -1.82 -13.23 -5.92
N LEU A 148 -2.37 -12.17 -6.49
CA LEU A 148 -3.67 -12.25 -7.18
C LEU A 148 -3.60 -13.13 -8.42
N PHE A 149 -2.49 -13.10 -9.17
CA PHE A 149 -2.28 -13.95 -10.34
C PHE A 149 -2.24 -15.42 -9.93
N ILE A 150 -1.49 -15.77 -8.88
CA ILE A 150 -1.43 -17.15 -8.37
C ILE A 150 -2.82 -17.59 -7.88
N GLY A 151 -3.52 -16.75 -7.13
CA GLY A 151 -4.89 -17.03 -6.67
C GLY A 151 -5.85 -17.29 -7.83
N CYS A 152 -5.81 -16.46 -8.86
CA CYS A 152 -6.62 -16.63 -10.07
C CYS A 152 -6.27 -17.93 -10.82
N PHE A 153 -4.97 -18.20 -11.00
CA PHE A 153 -4.50 -19.41 -11.68
C PHE A 153 -4.96 -20.68 -10.97
N LEU A 154 -4.83 -20.74 -9.63
CA LEU A 154 -5.27 -21.88 -8.85
C LEU A 154 -6.79 -22.06 -8.92
N ASN A 155 -7.56 -20.97 -8.82
CA ASN A 155 -9.02 -21.06 -8.94
C ASN A 155 -9.48 -21.51 -10.32
N LEU A 156 -8.84 -21.07 -11.39
CA LEU A 156 -9.11 -21.58 -12.75
C LEU A 156 -8.76 -23.07 -12.85
N GLY A 157 -7.66 -23.50 -12.23
CA GLY A 157 -7.29 -24.91 -12.13
C GLY A 157 -8.37 -25.74 -11.41
N LEU A 158 -8.87 -25.24 -10.27
CA LEU A 158 -9.98 -25.88 -9.55
C LEU A 158 -11.26 -25.95 -10.41
N ALA A 159 -11.59 -24.88 -11.15
CA ALA A 159 -12.74 -24.89 -12.06
C ALA A 159 -12.58 -25.92 -13.18
N TYR A 160 -11.37 -26.07 -13.72
CA TYR A 160 -11.09 -27.03 -14.78
C TYR A 160 -11.13 -28.48 -14.32
N THR A 161 -10.67 -28.76 -13.07
CA THR A 161 -10.66 -30.10 -12.47
C THR A 161 -11.95 -30.45 -11.75
N ALA A 162 -12.90 -29.52 -11.64
CA ALA A 162 -14.19 -29.73 -10.99
C ALA A 162 -15.00 -30.76 -11.79
N ASP A 163 -14.91 -32.01 -11.41
CA ASP A 163 -15.81 -33.06 -11.92
C ASP A 163 -17.09 -33.04 -11.07
N ALA A 164 -18.26 -33.25 -11.69
CA ALA A 164 -19.57 -33.22 -11.03
C ALA A 164 -19.72 -34.21 -9.84
N ARG A 165 -18.69 -34.99 -9.57
CA ARG A 165 -18.64 -35.99 -8.50
C ARG A 165 -17.91 -35.51 -7.24
N PHE A 166 -17.20 -34.37 -7.24
CA PHE A 166 -16.42 -33.86 -6.11
C PHE A 166 -16.73 -32.39 -5.85
N ASP A 167 -17.84 -32.14 -5.15
CA ASP A 167 -18.26 -30.78 -4.72
C ASP A 167 -17.37 -30.17 -3.61
N SER A 168 -16.37 -30.89 -3.14
CA SER A 168 -15.54 -30.47 -2.01
C SER A 168 -14.55 -29.32 -2.30
N HIS A 169 -14.42 -28.86 -3.54
CA HIS A 169 -13.43 -27.84 -3.91
C HIS A 169 -13.90 -26.39 -3.72
N ILE A 170 -15.17 -26.15 -3.44
CA ILE A 170 -15.72 -24.79 -3.28
C ILE A 170 -15.11 -24.10 -2.05
N PHE A 171 -15.07 -24.78 -0.91
CA PHE A 171 -14.47 -24.23 0.32
C PHE A 171 -12.97 -23.97 0.14
N LEU A 172 -12.27 -24.86 -0.57
CA LEU A 172 -10.86 -24.65 -0.90
C LEU A 172 -10.66 -23.38 -1.75
N SER A 173 -11.59 -23.09 -2.65
CA SER A 173 -11.59 -21.84 -3.42
C SER A 173 -11.70 -20.60 -2.50
N VAL A 174 -12.63 -20.61 -1.53
CA VAL A 174 -12.79 -19.52 -0.54
C VAL A 174 -11.52 -19.32 0.27
N ILE A 175 -10.92 -20.42 0.76
CA ILE A 175 -9.70 -20.42 1.56
C ILE A 175 -8.52 -19.87 0.76
N CYS A 176 -8.33 -20.37 -0.47
CA CYS A 176 -7.27 -19.89 -1.36
C CYS A 176 -7.39 -18.39 -1.64
N TRP A 177 -8.58 -17.90 -1.94
CA TRP A 177 -8.79 -16.47 -2.13
C TRP A 177 -8.51 -15.67 -0.87
N ALA A 178 -8.89 -16.15 0.32
CA ALA A 178 -8.58 -15.47 1.57
C ALA A 178 -7.05 -15.34 1.78
N TRP A 179 -6.30 -16.40 1.53
CA TRP A 179 -4.84 -16.38 1.67
C TRP A 179 -4.16 -15.47 0.64
N PHE A 180 -4.43 -15.68 -0.66
CA PHE A 180 -3.74 -14.91 -1.70
C PHE A 180 -4.14 -13.44 -1.70
N TYR A 181 -5.40 -13.14 -1.44
CA TYR A 181 -5.84 -11.77 -1.28
C TYR A 181 -5.24 -11.11 -0.04
N GLY A 182 -5.20 -11.82 1.09
CA GLY A 182 -4.53 -11.37 2.29
C GLY A 182 -3.05 -11.09 2.07
N CYS A 183 -2.33 -11.98 1.37
CA CYS A 183 -0.94 -11.77 0.97
C CYS A 183 -0.78 -10.55 0.05
N ALA A 184 -1.70 -10.35 -0.90
CA ALA A 184 -1.70 -9.18 -1.77
C ALA A 184 -1.85 -7.88 -0.98
N LEU A 185 -2.81 -7.83 -0.04
CA LEU A 185 -3.00 -6.67 0.84
C LEU A 185 -1.81 -6.42 1.76
N CYS A 186 -1.20 -7.46 2.31
CA CYS A 186 0.02 -7.35 3.11
C CYS A 186 1.18 -6.77 2.30
N SER A 187 1.37 -7.23 1.06
CA SER A 187 2.40 -6.74 0.15
C SER A 187 2.17 -5.28 -0.24
N ALA A 188 0.93 -4.92 -0.58
CA ALA A 188 0.54 -3.53 -0.86
C ALA A 188 0.67 -2.63 0.37
N GLY A 189 0.45 -3.18 1.56
CA GLY A 189 0.51 -2.47 2.85
C GLY A 189 1.89 -1.93 3.24
N PHE A 190 2.96 -2.25 2.49
CA PHE A 190 4.25 -1.58 2.62
C PHE A 190 4.25 -0.17 1.99
N PHE A 191 3.37 0.09 1.05
CA PHE A 191 3.27 1.34 0.30
C PHE A 191 2.06 2.19 0.67
N VAL A 192 1.15 1.65 1.51
CA VAL A 192 -0.12 2.24 1.89
C VAL A 192 -0.21 2.33 3.42
N PRO A 193 -1.10 3.17 4.02
CA PRO A 193 -1.27 3.25 5.47
C PRO A 193 -1.46 1.90 6.15
N ARG A 194 -1.00 1.82 7.40
CA ARG A 194 -0.93 0.58 8.23
C ARG A 194 -2.22 -0.25 8.28
N GLY A 195 -3.39 0.36 8.10
CA GLY A 195 -4.68 -0.34 8.17
C GLY A 195 -4.87 -1.41 7.09
N ILE A 196 -4.37 -1.22 5.87
CA ILE A 196 -4.46 -2.23 4.80
C ILE A 196 -3.66 -3.48 5.13
N LYS A 197 -2.48 -3.31 5.75
CA LYS A 197 -1.68 -4.45 6.20
C LYS A 197 -2.41 -5.25 7.28
N LEU A 198 -3.10 -4.57 8.20
CA LEU A 198 -3.91 -5.22 9.23
C LEU A 198 -5.06 -6.00 8.58
N LEU A 199 -5.78 -5.39 7.63
CA LEU A 199 -6.83 -6.07 6.87
C LEU A 199 -6.28 -7.33 6.18
N GLY A 200 -5.10 -7.26 5.56
CA GLY A 200 -4.45 -8.42 4.95
C GLY A 200 -4.19 -9.54 5.96
N TRP A 201 -3.70 -9.22 7.15
CA TRP A 201 -3.53 -10.22 8.23
C TRP A 201 -4.86 -10.84 8.67
N ILE A 202 -5.94 -10.06 8.75
CA ILE A 202 -7.28 -10.58 9.09
C ILE A 202 -7.71 -11.61 8.04
N PHE A 203 -7.50 -11.34 6.74
CA PHE A 203 -7.80 -12.30 5.68
C PHE A 203 -6.98 -13.58 5.79
N ILE A 204 -5.67 -13.48 6.05
CA ILE A 204 -4.80 -14.66 6.21
C ILE A 204 -5.26 -15.50 7.40
N ILE A 205 -5.50 -14.88 8.55
CA ILE A 205 -5.94 -15.56 9.77
C ILE A 205 -7.31 -16.21 9.54
N ALA A 206 -8.26 -15.50 8.90
CA ALA A 206 -9.55 -16.06 8.55
C ALA A 206 -9.41 -17.27 7.63
N GLY A 207 -8.57 -17.19 6.60
CA GLY A 207 -8.28 -18.32 5.72
C GLY A 207 -7.67 -19.51 6.45
N CYS A 208 -6.76 -19.29 7.40
CA CYS A 208 -6.21 -20.35 8.24
C CYS A 208 -7.27 -20.97 9.18
N ALA A 209 -8.14 -20.14 9.74
CA ALA A 209 -9.25 -20.61 10.58
C ALA A 209 -10.25 -21.46 9.76
N LEU A 210 -10.61 -21.02 8.56
CA LEU A 210 -11.47 -21.77 7.66
C LEU A 210 -10.82 -23.10 7.24
N PHE A 211 -9.53 -23.12 6.95
CA PHE A 211 -8.80 -24.32 6.58
C PHE A 211 -8.75 -25.35 7.72
N THR A 212 -8.47 -24.90 8.96
CA THR A 212 -8.49 -25.80 10.13
C THR A 212 -9.88 -26.33 10.43
N TYR A 213 -10.91 -25.56 10.16
CA TYR A 213 -12.30 -25.96 10.34
C TYR A 213 -12.74 -26.95 9.27
N GLU A 214 -12.31 -26.78 8.01
CA GLU A 214 -12.55 -27.69 6.89
C GLU A 214 -11.95 -29.09 7.15
N ILE A 215 -10.69 -29.15 7.60
CA ILE A 215 -10.03 -30.42 7.93
C ILE A 215 -10.78 -31.21 9.02
N ASN A 216 -11.47 -30.52 9.92
CA ASN A 216 -12.25 -31.17 10.99
C ASN A 216 -13.67 -31.60 10.54
N GLU A 217 -13.97 -31.57 9.26
CA GLU A 217 -15.25 -32.00 8.64
C GLU A 217 -16.51 -31.34 9.23
N ARG A 218 -16.36 -30.21 9.93
CA ARG A 218 -17.47 -29.55 10.65
C ARG A 218 -18.22 -28.52 9.82
N LEU A 219 -17.64 -28.05 8.72
CA LEU A 219 -18.20 -26.96 7.89
C LEU A 219 -19.14 -27.42 6.78
N ILE A 220 -19.01 -28.66 6.33
CA ILE A 220 -19.57 -29.13 5.06
C ILE A 220 -21.11 -29.10 5.04
N ASN A 221 -21.76 -29.04 6.22
CA ASN A 221 -23.22 -29.18 6.28
C ASN A 221 -23.99 -27.92 6.73
N ASP A 222 -23.33 -26.86 7.27
CA ASP A 222 -24.06 -25.80 7.96
C ASP A 222 -24.03 -24.42 7.32
N PHE A 223 -23.05 -24.12 6.43
CA PHE A 223 -22.89 -22.77 5.90
C PHE A 223 -22.75 -22.73 4.38
N SER A 224 -23.51 -21.86 3.72
CA SER A 224 -23.34 -21.61 2.29
C SER A 224 -21.98 -20.98 1.97
N PRO A 225 -21.18 -21.54 1.05
CA PRO A 225 -19.90 -20.97 0.60
C PRO A 225 -20.05 -19.55 0.06
N ASN A 226 -21.19 -19.25 -0.58
CA ASN A 226 -21.51 -17.94 -1.11
C ASN A 226 -21.66 -16.89 0.00
N LEU A 227 -22.33 -17.23 1.12
CA LEU A 227 -22.47 -16.34 2.28
C LEU A 227 -21.13 -16.16 2.99
N MET A 228 -20.30 -17.21 3.06
CA MET A 228 -18.96 -17.10 3.63
C MET A 228 -18.07 -16.15 2.82
N MET A 229 -18.07 -16.29 1.50
CA MET A 229 -17.32 -15.41 0.62
C MET A 229 -17.84 -13.97 0.70
N GLY A 230 -19.17 -13.78 0.72
CA GLY A 230 -19.80 -12.47 0.90
C GLY A 230 -19.49 -11.83 2.25
N GLY A 231 -19.52 -12.60 3.33
CA GLY A 231 -19.16 -12.12 4.66
C GLY A 231 -17.69 -11.76 4.78
N LEU A 232 -16.82 -12.62 4.28
CA LEU A 232 -15.37 -12.39 4.32
C LEU A 232 -14.95 -11.21 3.44
N PHE A 233 -15.24 -11.26 2.15
CA PHE A 233 -14.84 -10.19 1.22
C PHE A 233 -15.76 -8.97 1.32
N GLY A 234 -17.07 -9.15 1.32
CA GLY A 234 -18.00 -8.04 1.41
C GLY A 234 -17.99 -7.38 2.78
N GLY A 235 -18.12 -8.16 3.85
CA GLY A 235 -18.22 -7.68 5.22
C GLY A 235 -16.96 -6.97 5.69
N LEU A 236 -15.78 -7.56 5.50
CA LEU A 236 -14.50 -6.95 5.93
C LEU A 236 -14.17 -5.68 5.15
N HIS A 237 -14.44 -5.65 3.82
CA HIS A 237 -14.22 -4.43 3.05
C HIS A 237 -15.17 -3.32 3.47
N LEU A 238 -16.45 -3.64 3.69
CA LEU A 238 -17.42 -2.65 4.13
C LEU A 238 -17.08 -2.11 5.52
N ALA A 239 -16.76 -2.98 6.48
CA ALA A 239 -16.34 -2.58 7.82
C ALA A 239 -15.10 -1.67 7.78
N TYR A 240 -14.08 -2.04 6.99
CA TYR A 240 -12.88 -1.24 6.83
C TYR A 240 -13.16 0.09 6.11
N GLY A 241 -14.00 0.09 5.09
CA GLY A 241 -14.42 1.31 4.39
C GLY A 241 -15.17 2.29 5.29
N ILE A 242 -16.09 1.79 6.13
CA ILE A 242 -16.81 2.57 7.14
C ILE A 242 -15.82 3.13 8.17
N TYR A 243 -14.91 2.31 8.68
CA TYR A 243 -13.86 2.74 9.61
C TYR A 243 -13.05 3.90 9.03
N LEU A 244 -12.59 3.77 7.77
CA LEU A 244 -11.86 4.84 7.09
C LEU A 244 -12.71 6.11 6.95
N TYR A 245 -13.97 5.99 6.59
CA TYR A 245 -14.88 7.12 6.42
C TYR A 245 -15.03 7.97 7.69
N PHE A 246 -15.06 7.33 8.87
CA PHE A 246 -15.18 8.04 10.15
C PHE A 246 -13.85 8.52 10.73
N THR A 247 -12.73 7.87 10.38
CA THR A 247 -11.42 8.19 10.95
C THR A 247 -10.61 9.16 10.10
N GLU A 248 -11.04 9.43 8.85
CA GLU A 248 -10.37 10.43 8.02
C GLU A 248 -10.73 11.85 8.48
N PRO A 249 -9.73 12.70 8.79
CA PRO A 249 -9.99 14.11 9.05
C PRO A 249 -10.53 14.74 7.76
N ARG A 250 -11.77 15.19 7.81
CA ARG A 250 -12.37 16.02 6.77
C ARG A 250 -11.57 17.31 6.76
N GLY A 251 -10.62 17.44 5.82
CA GLY A 251 -9.92 18.70 5.64
C GLY A 251 -10.96 19.79 5.43
N ASN A 252 -11.03 20.72 6.37
CA ASN A 252 -11.85 21.92 6.23
C ASN A 252 -11.40 22.60 4.93
N ALA A 253 -12.28 22.58 3.94
CA ALA A 253 -12.18 23.45 2.79
C ALA A 253 -12.46 24.87 3.34
N SER A 254 -11.38 25.57 3.67
CA SER A 254 -11.37 27.03 3.88
C SER A 254 -10.73 27.68 2.68
#